data_92183d82b6931055c9dfc2c8e1e94e8a
#
_entry.id   92183d82b6931055c9dfc2c8e1e94e8a
#
_cell.length_a   1.000
_cell.length_b   1.000
_cell.length_c   1.000
_cell.angle_alpha   90.00
_cell.angle_beta   90.00
_cell.angle_gamma   90.00
#
_symmetry.space_group_name_H-M   'P 1'
#
loop_
_entity.id
_entity.type
_entity.pdbx_description
1 polymer ?
#
loop_
_entity_poly.entity_id
_entity_poly.type
_entity_poly.pdbx_seq_one_letter_code
_entity_poly.pdbx_strand_id
1 'polypeptide(L)'
;MRKSASLLAAFCVALAVFGFAAPASADVPSLSITQVGYNAYGADTIFNRNQEFVDVKNVGDASVNVAGLVVADQWAKSHEGDNDRNCNTLKVTSLPGVVTGADSSVMLPAGHTVRVYSGRGVPAVSAGGSVHTLFMNSHCGYHGHIWGNGGDTAWITLGANAESFAYDFDNGYTVKP
;
A
#
# COMPACT_ATOMS: atom_id res chain seq x y z
N MET A 1 4.59 72.86 50.58
CA MET A 1 5.18 72.27 49.36
C MET A 1 5.22 70.73 49.55
N ARG A 2 4.27 70.01 49.00
CA ARG A 2 4.22 68.54 49.07
C ARG A 2 4.58 67.98 47.70
N LYS A 3 5.66 67.22 47.62
CA LYS A 3 6.12 66.54 46.41
C LYS A 3 5.42 65.14 46.33
N SER A 4 4.59 64.95 45.31
CA SER A 4 3.97 63.65 45.02
C SER A 4 4.92 62.85 44.21
N ALA A 5 5.31 61.67 44.63
CA ALA A 5 6.08 60.70 43.89
C ALA A 5 5.10 59.70 43.19
N SER A 6 5.11 59.70 41.87
CA SER A 6 4.34 58.72 41.06
C SER A 6 5.11 57.44 40.94
N LEU A 7 4.55 56.35 41.42
CA LEU A 7 5.06 54.98 41.20
C LEU A 7 4.53 54.46 39.87
N LEU A 8 5.40 54.25 38.89
CA LEU A 8 5.09 53.52 37.65
C LEU A 8 5.25 52.03 37.92
N ALA A 9 4.16 51.30 37.93
CA ALA A 9 4.19 49.85 37.97
C ALA A 9 4.35 49.31 36.51
N ALA A 10 5.50 48.71 36.21
CA ALA A 10 5.71 48.00 34.97
C ALA A 10 5.07 46.63 35.02
N PHE A 11 4.10 46.40 34.16
CA PHE A 11 3.39 45.11 34.03
C PHE A 11 4.13 44.30 32.96
N CYS A 12 4.96 43.34 33.37
CA CYS A 12 5.56 42.37 32.44
C CYS A 12 4.54 41.28 32.09
N VAL A 13 3.98 41.35 30.87
CA VAL A 13 3.14 40.25 30.33
C VAL A 13 4.08 39.18 29.77
N ALA A 14 4.20 38.07 30.47
CA ALA A 14 4.89 36.89 29.94
C ALA A 14 3.97 36.20 28.93
N LEU A 15 4.29 36.30 27.62
CA LEU A 15 3.67 35.49 26.60
C LEU A 15 4.18 34.04 26.72
N ALA A 16 3.36 33.16 27.21
CA ALA A 16 3.60 31.72 27.13
C ALA A 16 3.35 31.27 25.69
N VAL A 17 4.43 31.02 24.93
CA VAL A 17 4.36 30.41 23.63
C VAL A 17 4.05 28.90 23.81
N PHE A 18 2.79 28.51 23.67
CA PHE A 18 2.43 27.12 23.55
C PHE A 18 2.92 26.62 22.21
N GLY A 19 4.08 25.99 22.18
CA GLY A 19 4.55 25.23 21.03
C GLY A 19 3.61 24.04 20.81
N PHE A 20 2.75 24.11 19.81
CA PHE A 20 2.05 22.92 19.31
C PHE A 20 3.11 22.02 18.69
N ALA A 21 3.49 20.94 19.38
CA ALA A 21 4.21 19.86 18.76
C ALA A 21 3.32 19.32 17.64
N ALA A 22 3.76 19.43 16.39
CA ALA A 22 3.11 18.74 15.28
C ALA A 22 3.03 17.25 15.64
N PRO A 23 1.88 16.57 15.40
CA PRO A 23 1.81 15.13 15.58
C PRO A 23 2.95 14.51 14.79
N ALA A 24 3.78 13.69 15.45
CA ALA A 24 4.78 12.88 14.75
C ALA A 24 4.03 12.10 13.68
N SER A 25 4.42 12.31 12.42
CA SER A 25 3.92 11.50 11.31
C SER A 25 4.20 10.06 11.69
N ALA A 26 3.17 9.24 11.87
CA ALA A 26 3.36 7.82 12.06
C ALA A 26 4.18 7.34 10.87
N ASP A 27 5.31 6.67 11.13
CA ASP A 27 6.15 6.11 10.08
C ASP A 27 5.26 5.30 9.14
N VAL A 28 5.08 5.80 7.93
CA VAL A 28 4.44 5.06 6.85
C VAL A 28 5.33 3.84 6.64
N PRO A 29 4.82 2.60 6.75
CA PRO A 29 5.62 1.45 6.41
C PRO A 29 6.27 1.72 5.06
N SER A 30 7.56 1.45 4.94
CA SER A 30 8.36 1.77 3.73
C SER A 30 7.97 0.90 2.53
N LEU A 31 6.67 0.68 2.34
CA LEU A 31 6.08 -0.05 1.22
C LEU A 31 5.66 0.94 0.15
N SER A 32 5.90 0.59 -1.10
CA SER A 32 5.43 1.38 -2.25
C SER A 32 4.98 0.48 -3.39
N ILE A 33 3.91 0.89 -4.08
CA ILE A 33 3.53 0.33 -5.37
C ILE A 33 4.57 0.80 -6.38
N THR A 34 5.32 -0.13 -6.97
CA THR A 34 6.41 0.18 -7.91
C THR A 34 6.06 -0.14 -9.35
N GLN A 35 5.12 -1.06 -9.57
CA GLN A 35 4.68 -1.43 -10.90
C GLN A 35 3.25 -1.98 -10.89
N VAL A 36 2.48 -1.64 -11.92
CA VAL A 36 1.18 -2.25 -12.21
C VAL A 36 1.22 -2.75 -13.64
N GLY A 37 1.01 -4.05 -13.82
CA GLY A 37 0.71 -4.66 -15.11
C GLY A 37 -0.81 -4.77 -15.23
N TYR A 38 -1.40 -3.98 -16.11
CA TYR A 38 -2.86 -3.84 -16.20
C TYR A 38 -3.46 -4.30 -17.52
N ASN A 39 -2.63 -4.54 -18.55
CA ASN A 39 -3.09 -4.88 -19.88
C ASN A 39 -2.42 -6.18 -20.32
N ALA A 40 -3.19 -7.25 -20.37
CA ALA A 40 -2.72 -8.52 -20.87
C ALA A 40 -2.52 -8.47 -22.40
N TYR A 41 -1.51 -9.17 -22.91
CA TYR A 41 -1.29 -9.23 -24.35
C TYR A 41 -2.45 -9.96 -25.06
N GLY A 42 -3.07 -9.28 -26.02
CA GLY A 42 -4.20 -9.76 -26.77
C GLY A 42 -5.55 -9.50 -26.07
N ALA A 43 -6.55 -10.29 -26.39
CA ALA A 43 -7.85 -10.20 -25.72
C ALA A 43 -7.78 -10.79 -24.32
N ASP A 44 -8.49 -10.19 -23.37
CA ASP A 44 -8.59 -10.70 -22.01
C ASP A 44 -9.26 -12.06 -21.98
N THR A 45 -8.55 -13.03 -21.47
CA THR A 45 -8.99 -14.42 -21.33
C THR A 45 -8.62 -14.99 -19.98
N ILE A 46 -9.22 -16.09 -19.60
CA ILE A 46 -8.86 -16.81 -18.36
C ILE A 46 -7.41 -17.32 -18.37
N PHE A 47 -6.73 -17.36 -19.54
CA PHE A 47 -5.39 -17.92 -19.71
C PHE A 47 -4.28 -16.87 -19.55
N ASN A 48 -4.57 -15.58 -19.78
CA ASN A 48 -3.58 -14.51 -19.72
C ASN A 48 -3.72 -13.54 -18.55
N ARG A 49 -4.68 -13.75 -17.63
CA ARG A 49 -4.91 -12.90 -16.46
C ARG A 49 -3.70 -12.80 -15.51
N ASN A 50 -2.74 -13.73 -15.55
CA ASN A 50 -1.47 -13.61 -14.84
C ASN A 50 -0.45 -12.71 -15.55
N GLN A 51 -0.83 -12.00 -16.61
CA GLN A 51 -0.09 -10.86 -17.12
C GLN A 51 -0.47 -9.56 -16.38
N GLU A 52 -1.57 -9.59 -15.61
CA GLU A 52 -1.94 -8.51 -14.70
C GLU A 52 -1.39 -8.75 -13.31
N PHE A 53 -0.76 -7.74 -12.74
CA PHE A 53 -0.15 -7.81 -11.41
C PHE A 53 0.06 -6.43 -10.80
N VAL A 54 0.27 -6.41 -9.49
CA VAL A 54 0.78 -5.26 -8.74
C VAL A 54 2.04 -5.69 -8.00
N ASP A 55 3.10 -4.87 -8.09
CA ASP A 55 4.32 -5.00 -7.31
C ASP A 55 4.30 -4.02 -6.14
N VAL A 56 4.37 -4.57 -4.94
CA VAL A 56 4.52 -3.83 -3.69
C VAL A 56 5.92 -4.09 -3.15
N LYS A 57 6.76 -3.06 -3.15
CA LYS A 57 8.16 -3.15 -2.74
C LYS A 57 8.38 -2.56 -1.36
N ASN A 58 9.19 -3.21 -0.54
CA ASN A 58 9.79 -2.59 0.63
C ASN A 58 10.94 -1.69 0.16
N VAL A 59 10.69 -0.38 0.11
CA VAL A 59 11.66 0.65 -0.32
C VAL A 59 12.48 1.21 0.84
N GLY A 60 12.24 0.73 2.06
CA GLY A 60 13.03 1.07 3.24
C GLY A 60 14.32 0.28 3.35
N ASP A 61 15.09 0.57 4.38
CA ASP A 61 16.37 -0.04 4.72
C ASP A 61 16.26 -1.18 5.76
N ALA A 62 15.07 -1.39 6.33
CA ALA A 62 14.78 -2.45 7.30
C ALA A 62 13.65 -3.36 6.82
N SER A 63 13.56 -4.56 7.41
CA SER A 63 12.42 -5.45 7.17
C SER A 63 11.13 -4.86 7.72
N VAL A 64 10.02 -5.02 6.99
CA VAL A 64 8.68 -4.56 7.39
C VAL A 64 7.73 -5.75 7.57
N ASN A 65 6.90 -5.70 8.62
CA ASN A 65 5.87 -6.72 8.82
C ASN A 65 4.69 -6.44 7.87
N VAL A 66 4.49 -7.32 6.89
CA VAL A 66 3.41 -7.24 5.90
C VAL A 66 2.23 -8.15 6.21
N ALA A 67 2.17 -8.74 7.41
CA ALA A 67 0.98 -9.46 7.84
C ALA A 67 -0.24 -8.54 7.86
N GLY A 68 -1.28 -8.90 7.12
CA GLY A 68 -2.47 -8.08 6.98
C GLY A 68 -2.40 -7.00 5.90
N LEU A 69 -1.31 -6.90 5.12
CA LEU A 69 -1.27 -6.07 3.92
C LEU A 69 -2.41 -6.47 2.97
N VAL A 70 -3.21 -5.50 2.58
CA VAL A 70 -4.30 -5.66 1.62
C VAL A 70 -3.90 -5.01 0.30
N VAL A 71 -4.05 -5.73 -0.80
CA VAL A 71 -3.93 -5.22 -2.17
C VAL A 71 -5.32 -5.29 -2.80
N ALA A 72 -5.77 -4.19 -3.40
CA ALA A 72 -7.12 -4.07 -3.98
C ALA A 72 -7.12 -3.15 -5.19
N ASP A 73 -8.12 -3.29 -6.08
CA ASP A 73 -8.43 -2.31 -7.11
C ASP A 73 -9.33 -1.18 -6.58
N GLN A 74 -9.61 -0.18 -7.42
CA GLN A 74 -10.50 0.93 -7.07
C GLN A 74 -11.91 0.47 -6.76
N TRP A 75 -12.40 -0.53 -7.47
CA TRP A 75 -13.75 -1.05 -7.24
C TRP A 75 -13.88 -1.64 -5.85
N ALA A 76 -12.97 -2.55 -5.46
CA ALA A 76 -12.96 -3.14 -4.13
C ALA A 76 -12.76 -2.09 -3.03
N LYS A 77 -11.92 -1.07 -3.27
CA LYS A 77 -11.67 0.02 -2.33
C LYS A 77 -12.93 0.86 -2.09
N SER A 78 -13.69 1.17 -3.13
CA SER A 78 -14.93 1.96 -3.02
C SER A 78 -16.11 1.19 -2.43
N HIS A 79 -16.05 -0.14 -2.39
CA HIS A 79 -17.08 -1.03 -1.85
C HIS A 79 -16.63 -1.74 -0.56
N GLU A 80 -15.75 -1.13 0.21
CA GLU A 80 -15.34 -1.64 1.52
C GLU A 80 -16.58 -1.81 2.43
N GLY A 81 -16.83 -3.04 2.88
CA GLY A 81 -18.02 -3.40 3.68
C GLY A 81 -19.01 -4.29 2.94
N ASP A 82 -18.98 -4.35 1.61
CA ASP A 82 -19.83 -5.22 0.82
C ASP A 82 -19.27 -6.65 0.73
N ASN A 83 -20.15 -7.65 0.73
CA ASN A 83 -19.73 -9.05 0.67
C ASN A 83 -19.11 -9.45 -0.68
N ASP A 84 -19.42 -8.73 -1.76
CA ASP A 84 -19.03 -9.08 -3.13
C ASP A 84 -17.62 -8.62 -3.50
N ARG A 85 -17.02 -7.71 -2.74
CA ARG A 85 -15.70 -7.12 -3.00
C ARG A 85 -14.51 -8.06 -2.83
N ASN A 86 -14.70 -9.18 -2.15
CA ASN A 86 -13.60 -10.09 -1.77
C ASN A 86 -12.86 -10.72 -2.96
N CYS A 87 -13.37 -10.56 -4.16
CA CYS A 87 -12.79 -11.14 -5.37
C CYS A 87 -11.70 -10.27 -6.02
N ASN A 88 -11.67 -8.95 -5.72
CA ASN A 88 -10.66 -8.01 -6.20
C ASN A 88 -9.72 -7.56 -5.07
N THR A 89 -9.62 -8.38 -4.03
CA THR A 89 -8.82 -8.08 -2.85
C THR A 89 -7.97 -9.29 -2.46
N LEU A 90 -6.71 -9.06 -2.12
CA LEU A 90 -5.85 -10.05 -1.51
C LEU A 90 -5.32 -9.51 -0.18
N LYS A 91 -5.47 -10.29 0.89
CA LYS A 91 -4.85 -10.03 2.19
C LYS A 91 -3.67 -10.97 2.40
N VAL A 92 -2.49 -10.40 2.65
CA VAL A 92 -1.28 -11.16 2.92
C VAL A 92 -1.37 -11.77 4.32
N THR A 93 -1.28 -13.09 4.39
CA THR A 93 -1.21 -13.86 5.65
C THR A 93 0.07 -14.65 5.78
N SER A 94 0.77 -14.87 4.66
CA SER A 94 2.08 -15.53 4.59
C SER A 94 2.77 -15.12 3.30
N LEU A 95 4.09 -15.30 3.23
CA LEU A 95 4.88 -15.14 2.01
C LEU A 95 5.70 -16.41 1.75
N PRO A 96 5.77 -16.89 0.51
CA PRO A 96 6.64 -18.00 0.15
C PRO A 96 8.10 -17.63 0.44
N GLY A 97 8.84 -18.55 1.04
CA GLY A 97 10.26 -18.34 1.42
C GLY A 97 10.48 -17.50 2.68
N VAL A 98 9.41 -17.04 3.35
CA VAL A 98 9.46 -16.30 4.60
C VAL A 98 8.82 -17.14 5.72
N VAL A 99 9.52 -17.29 6.85
CA VAL A 99 8.95 -17.95 8.01
C VAL A 99 8.00 -16.99 8.72
N THR A 100 6.74 -17.43 8.90
CA THR A 100 5.79 -16.68 9.71
C THR A 100 6.16 -16.79 11.19
N GLY A 101 6.30 -15.67 11.87
CA GLY A 101 6.60 -15.62 13.30
C GLY A 101 5.49 -16.23 14.16
N ALA A 102 5.82 -16.60 15.39
CA ALA A 102 4.86 -17.15 16.36
C ALA A 102 3.74 -16.12 16.70
N ASP A 103 4.02 -14.83 16.54
CA ASP A 103 3.10 -13.70 16.67
C ASP A 103 2.32 -13.41 15.37
N SER A 104 2.38 -14.31 14.39
CA SER A 104 1.82 -14.17 13.04
C SER A 104 2.47 -13.07 12.20
N SER A 105 3.65 -12.55 12.57
CA SER A 105 4.39 -11.60 11.75
C SER A 105 4.91 -12.24 10.46
N VAL A 106 4.91 -11.47 9.37
CA VAL A 106 5.42 -11.86 8.05
C VAL A 106 6.39 -10.77 7.60
N MET A 107 7.68 -10.99 7.80
CA MET A 107 8.71 -9.96 7.61
C MET A 107 9.20 -9.93 6.15
N LEU A 108 8.86 -8.87 5.41
CA LEU A 108 9.38 -8.61 4.07
C LEU A 108 10.72 -7.86 4.17
N PRO A 109 11.86 -8.45 3.76
CA PRO A 109 13.15 -7.79 3.84
C PRO A 109 13.23 -6.48 3.03
N ALA A 110 14.19 -5.62 3.37
CA ALA A 110 14.50 -4.42 2.61
C ALA A 110 14.78 -4.75 1.14
N GLY A 111 14.24 -3.97 0.22
CA GLY A 111 14.40 -4.15 -1.21
C GLY A 111 13.59 -5.29 -1.85
N HIS A 112 12.94 -6.15 -1.05
CA HIS A 112 12.11 -7.24 -1.56
C HIS A 112 10.73 -6.75 -2.01
N THR A 113 10.10 -7.52 -2.89
CA THR A 113 8.81 -7.21 -3.53
C THR A 113 7.81 -8.32 -3.28
N VAL A 114 6.58 -7.94 -2.95
CA VAL A 114 5.40 -8.81 -3.05
C VAL A 114 4.75 -8.54 -4.40
N ARG A 115 4.73 -9.53 -5.30
CA ARG A 115 4.00 -9.48 -6.56
C ARG A 115 2.68 -10.20 -6.40
N VAL A 116 1.58 -9.51 -6.66
CA VAL A 116 0.22 -10.05 -6.59
C VAL A 116 -0.36 -10.11 -7.99
N TYR A 117 -0.58 -11.32 -8.50
CA TYR A 117 -1.27 -11.56 -9.77
C TYR A 117 -2.79 -11.64 -9.59
N SER A 118 -3.55 -11.15 -10.59
CA SER A 118 -5.02 -11.27 -10.62
C SER A 118 -5.49 -12.73 -10.67
N GLY A 119 -4.78 -13.55 -11.42
CA GLY A 119 -5.17 -14.91 -11.72
C GLY A 119 -4.85 -15.94 -10.65
N ARG A 120 -4.69 -17.19 -11.09
CA ARG A 120 -4.43 -18.36 -10.26
C ARG A 120 -3.00 -18.84 -10.41
N GLY A 121 -2.45 -19.39 -9.33
CA GLY A 121 -1.13 -20.00 -9.34
C GLY A 121 -0.75 -20.56 -7.98
N VAL A 122 0.46 -21.07 -7.93
CA VAL A 122 1.09 -21.53 -6.68
C VAL A 122 2.01 -20.43 -6.17
N PRO A 123 1.82 -19.92 -4.96
CA PRO A 123 2.72 -18.94 -4.36
C PRO A 123 4.18 -19.42 -4.43
N ALA A 124 5.08 -18.56 -4.84
CA ALA A 124 6.49 -18.89 -5.06
C ALA A 124 7.39 -17.71 -4.73
N VAL A 125 8.66 -17.99 -4.48
CA VAL A 125 9.72 -16.98 -4.41
C VAL A 125 10.61 -17.09 -5.66
N SER A 126 11.04 -15.97 -6.20
CA SER A 126 11.95 -15.94 -7.36
C SER A 126 13.29 -16.62 -7.05
N ALA A 127 14.00 -17.05 -8.08
CA ALA A 127 15.30 -17.71 -7.94
C ALA A 127 16.33 -16.85 -7.17
N GLY A 128 16.22 -15.50 -7.26
CA GLY A 128 17.03 -14.56 -6.47
C GLY A 128 16.51 -14.29 -5.06
N GLY A 129 15.40 -14.90 -4.65
CA GLY A 129 14.84 -14.77 -3.30
C GLY A 129 14.13 -13.45 -3.00
N SER A 130 14.12 -12.47 -3.93
CA SER A 130 13.69 -11.10 -3.64
C SER A 130 12.27 -10.75 -4.11
N VAL A 131 11.61 -11.61 -4.90
CA VAL A 131 10.22 -11.43 -5.33
C VAL A 131 9.37 -12.58 -4.81
N HIS A 132 8.40 -12.25 -3.97
CA HIS A 132 7.44 -13.18 -3.37
C HIS A 132 6.13 -13.07 -4.13
N THR A 133 5.77 -14.10 -4.87
CA THR A 133 4.61 -14.12 -5.74
C THR A 133 3.40 -14.68 -5.03
N LEU A 134 2.30 -13.93 -5.07
CA LEU A 134 0.98 -14.33 -4.59
C LEU A 134 -0.03 -14.24 -5.72
N PHE A 135 -1.19 -14.88 -5.52
CA PHE A 135 -2.27 -14.92 -6.50
C PHE A 135 -3.57 -14.54 -5.82
N MET A 136 -4.25 -13.52 -6.35
CA MET A 136 -5.53 -13.06 -5.86
C MET A 136 -6.63 -14.10 -6.12
N ASN A 137 -6.43 -14.93 -7.14
CA ASN A 137 -7.37 -15.96 -7.57
C ASN A 137 -8.74 -15.37 -7.91
N SER A 138 -8.73 -14.16 -8.49
CA SER A 138 -9.93 -13.42 -8.81
C SER A 138 -10.86 -14.23 -9.74
N HIS A 139 -12.14 -14.11 -9.48
CA HIS A 139 -13.23 -14.62 -10.31
C HIS A 139 -14.25 -13.51 -10.65
N CYS A 140 -13.96 -12.28 -10.22
CA CYS A 140 -14.67 -11.07 -10.62
C CYS A 140 -13.98 -10.40 -11.80
N GLY A 141 -14.57 -9.33 -12.28
CA GLY A 141 -14.12 -8.68 -13.50
C GLY A 141 -14.32 -9.55 -14.75
N TYR A 142 -13.86 -9.06 -15.89
CA TYR A 142 -13.96 -9.79 -17.15
C TYR A 142 -12.92 -10.92 -17.18
N HIS A 143 -13.38 -12.18 -17.13
CA HIS A 143 -12.53 -13.37 -17.06
C HIS A 143 -11.53 -13.40 -15.88
N GLY A 144 -11.77 -12.64 -14.80
CA GLY A 144 -10.87 -12.55 -13.66
C GLY A 144 -9.74 -11.53 -13.81
N HIS A 145 -9.80 -10.70 -14.85
CA HIS A 145 -9.03 -9.48 -14.97
C HIS A 145 -9.65 -8.41 -14.08
N ILE A 146 -8.85 -7.75 -13.28
CA ILE A 146 -9.33 -6.78 -12.28
C ILE A 146 -8.75 -5.37 -12.48
N TRP A 147 -7.58 -5.28 -13.09
CA TRP A 147 -6.96 -4.00 -13.40
C TRP A 147 -7.50 -3.47 -14.73
N GLY A 148 -8.24 -2.36 -14.69
CA GLY A 148 -8.95 -1.85 -15.87
C GLY A 148 -8.00 -1.41 -16.99
N ASN A 149 -8.16 -1.95 -18.20
CA ASN A 149 -7.36 -1.58 -19.37
C ASN A 149 -7.53 -0.11 -19.78
N GLY A 150 -8.64 0.54 -19.41
CA GLY A 150 -8.92 1.95 -19.64
C GLY A 150 -8.45 2.89 -18.55
N GLY A 151 -7.75 2.36 -17.55
CA GLY A 151 -7.32 3.09 -16.34
C GLY A 151 -8.01 2.56 -15.09
N ASP A 152 -7.28 2.58 -13.98
CA ASP A 152 -7.74 2.15 -12.65
C ASP A 152 -6.84 2.75 -11.57
N THR A 153 -7.08 2.36 -10.32
CA THR A 153 -6.21 2.68 -9.19
C THR A 153 -5.90 1.42 -8.39
N ALA A 154 -4.62 1.08 -8.32
CA ALA A 154 -4.14 0.06 -7.39
C ALA A 154 -4.02 0.64 -5.98
N TRP A 155 -4.52 -0.07 -4.99
CA TRP A 155 -4.48 0.29 -3.59
C TRP A 155 -3.71 -0.74 -2.78
N ILE A 156 -2.90 -0.25 -1.83
CA ILE A 156 -2.37 -1.06 -0.73
C ILE A 156 -2.78 -0.42 0.60
N THR A 157 -3.10 -1.27 1.58
CA THR A 157 -3.46 -0.84 2.94
C THR A 157 -2.78 -1.76 3.95
N LEU A 158 -2.12 -1.19 4.95
CA LEU A 158 -1.51 -1.92 6.06
C LEU A 158 -1.80 -1.17 7.37
N GLY A 159 -2.67 -1.74 8.20
CA GLY A 159 -3.17 -1.06 9.39
C GLY A 159 -3.94 0.22 9.03
N ALA A 160 -3.52 1.35 9.57
CA ALA A 160 -4.09 2.67 9.29
C ALA A 160 -3.46 3.37 8.06
N ASN A 161 -2.41 2.79 7.49
CA ASN A 161 -1.68 3.39 6.38
C ASN A 161 -2.19 2.86 5.04
N ALA A 162 -2.33 3.74 4.07
CA ALA A 162 -2.74 3.40 2.72
C ALA A 162 -1.88 4.15 1.70
N GLU A 163 -1.60 3.49 0.59
CA GLU A 163 -1.00 4.09 -0.61
C GLU A 163 -1.80 3.68 -1.83
N SER A 164 -1.82 4.52 -2.85
CA SER A 164 -2.48 4.22 -4.11
C SER A 164 -1.66 4.71 -5.29
N PHE A 165 -1.83 4.03 -6.41
CA PHE A 165 -1.27 4.41 -7.69
C PHE A 165 -2.36 4.36 -8.76
N ALA A 166 -2.79 5.55 -9.20
CA ALA A 166 -3.71 5.68 -10.32
C ALA A 166 -2.93 5.66 -11.64
N TYR A 167 -3.48 5.01 -12.65
CA TYR A 167 -2.93 4.95 -13.99
C TYR A 167 -4.03 5.11 -15.03
N ASP A 168 -3.65 5.63 -16.19
CA ASP A 168 -4.46 5.68 -17.39
C ASP A 168 -3.95 4.66 -18.41
N PHE A 169 -4.71 4.44 -19.49
CA PHE A 169 -4.32 3.55 -20.58
C PHE A 169 -2.99 4.01 -21.24
N ASP A 170 -1.98 3.14 -21.25
CA ASP A 170 -0.66 3.39 -21.82
C ASP A 170 -0.08 2.15 -22.53
N ASN A 171 -0.90 1.38 -23.24
CA ASN A 171 -0.47 0.24 -24.08
C ASN A 171 0.45 -0.80 -23.39
N GLY A 172 0.40 -0.96 -22.07
CA GLY A 172 1.25 -1.96 -21.42
C GLY A 172 1.34 -1.84 -19.91
N TYR A 173 2.57 -1.71 -19.43
CA TYR A 173 2.86 -1.66 -18.00
C TYR A 173 3.10 -0.22 -17.57
N THR A 174 2.50 0.17 -16.46
CA THR A 174 2.76 1.46 -15.82
C THR A 174 3.73 1.28 -14.67
N VAL A 175 4.77 2.09 -14.62
CA VAL A 175 5.75 2.12 -13.52
C VAL A 175 5.54 3.40 -12.74
N LYS A 176 5.44 3.29 -11.41
CA LYS A 176 5.37 4.46 -10.53
C LYS A 176 6.78 5.08 -10.45
N PRO A 177 6.93 6.38 -10.74
CA PRO A 177 8.20 7.09 -10.65
C PRO A 177 8.74 7.22 -9.21
#